data_f34969d663c012f306efb2b7ac0f4fc4
#
_entry.id   f34969d663c012f306efb2b7ac0f4fc4
#
_cell.length_a   1.000
_cell.length_b   1.000
_cell.length_c   1.000
_cell.angle_alpha   90.00
_cell.angle_beta   90.00
_cell.angle_gamma   90.00
#
_symmetry.space_group_name_H-M   'P 1'
#
loop_
_entity.id
_entity.type
_entity.pdbx_description
1 polymer ?
#
loop_
_entity_poly.entity_id
_entity_poly.type
_entity_poly.pdbx_seq_one_letter_code
_entity_poly.pdbx_strand_id
1 'polypeptide(L)'
;MTTTAPTTTGYADVNGLHLYYEVHGDGTPLVLIHGGLLTIDINFAGLIPTLAESHQVVALELQGHGRTADIDRPITPANSADDVVALLDHLGIERAHVLGHSMGAAVALELAVNHPTRVLSVVPISGSVRPEGMHSDLGDPAMFATSTRMPTAEDFGEFTAAYQRLSPHPEHFEEFMGTMSASAADLHGWSDEQLAGITAPVLIVLGDHDFVTLEHAALMKELIPGSQLAVLPGTTHMQATKRPGLLLPLLAAFLD
;
A
#
# COMPACT_ATOMS: atom_id res chain seq x y z
N MET A 1 6.14 -22.03 1.10
CA MET A 1 5.14 -21.23 1.84
C MET A 1 3.77 -21.73 1.42
N THR A 2 2.96 -22.19 2.35
CA THR A 2 1.58 -22.60 2.08
C THR A 2 0.75 -21.32 1.97
N THR A 3 0.36 -20.94 0.76
CA THR A 3 -0.68 -19.92 0.57
C THR A 3 -2.01 -20.52 1.03
N THR A 4 -2.62 -19.95 2.06
CA THR A 4 -4.01 -20.27 2.40
C THR A 4 -4.90 -19.71 1.30
N ALA A 5 -5.75 -20.56 0.72
CA ALA A 5 -6.74 -20.08 -0.23
C ALA A 5 -7.65 -19.03 0.43
N PRO A 6 -8.06 -17.97 -0.27
CA PRO A 6 -8.99 -16.99 0.26
C PRO A 6 -10.33 -17.66 0.61
N THR A 7 -10.99 -17.14 1.65
CA THR A 7 -12.34 -17.56 2.02
C THR A 7 -13.33 -17.16 0.93
N THR A 8 -13.11 -15.98 0.34
CA THR A 8 -13.93 -15.45 -0.76
C THR A 8 -13.03 -14.64 -1.69
N THR A 9 -13.27 -14.78 -3.00
CA THR A 9 -12.73 -13.87 -4.02
C THR A 9 -13.89 -13.27 -4.79
N GLY A 10 -13.77 -12.05 -5.24
CA GLY A 10 -14.84 -11.43 -6.01
C GLY A 10 -14.43 -10.11 -6.64
N TYR A 11 -15.44 -9.51 -7.26
CA TYR A 11 -15.35 -8.16 -7.79
C TYR A 11 -16.45 -7.30 -7.17
N ALA A 12 -16.12 -6.05 -6.87
CA ALA A 12 -17.06 -5.03 -6.45
C ALA A 12 -17.19 -3.97 -7.55
N ASP A 13 -18.42 -3.68 -7.97
CA ASP A 13 -18.68 -2.58 -8.89
C ASP A 13 -18.76 -1.29 -8.09
N VAL A 14 -17.64 -0.56 -8.01
CA VAL A 14 -17.46 0.63 -7.19
C VAL A 14 -16.83 1.77 -7.99
N ASN A 15 -17.40 2.95 -7.94
CA ASN A 15 -16.87 4.18 -8.56
C ASN A 15 -16.46 4.01 -10.04
N GLY A 16 -17.13 3.14 -10.79
CA GLY A 16 -16.82 2.82 -12.19
C GLY A 16 -15.78 1.72 -12.40
N LEU A 17 -15.20 1.19 -11.33
CA LEU A 17 -14.30 0.04 -11.37
C LEU A 17 -15.06 -1.27 -11.18
N HIS A 18 -14.59 -2.33 -11.83
CA HIS A 18 -14.82 -3.72 -11.46
C HIS A 18 -13.62 -4.17 -10.62
N LEU A 19 -13.64 -3.80 -9.33
CA LEU A 19 -12.51 -3.88 -8.42
C LEU A 19 -12.37 -5.29 -7.84
N TYR A 20 -11.24 -5.94 -8.10
CA TYR A 20 -10.94 -7.27 -7.56
C TYR A 20 -10.53 -7.22 -6.10
N TYR A 21 -11.06 -8.15 -5.31
CA TYR A 21 -10.69 -8.31 -3.90
C TYR A 21 -10.66 -9.78 -3.48
N GLU A 22 -9.95 -10.03 -2.38
CA GLU A 22 -9.90 -11.30 -1.67
C GLU A 22 -10.21 -11.07 -0.19
N VAL A 23 -10.94 -12.01 0.42
CA VAL A 23 -11.18 -12.03 1.86
C VAL A 23 -10.58 -13.30 2.44
N HIS A 24 -9.77 -13.18 3.49
CA HIS A 24 -9.13 -14.29 4.19
C HIS A 24 -9.39 -14.19 5.68
N GLY A 25 -9.69 -15.33 6.31
CA GLY A 25 -9.97 -15.38 7.75
C GLY A 25 -11.26 -14.71 8.17
N ASP A 26 -11.43 -14.56 9.46
CA ASP A 26 -12.51 -13.88 10.15
C ASP A 26 -11.97 -13.12 11.36
N GLY A 27 -12.71 -12.18 11.90
CA GLY A 27 -12.28 -11.35 13.03
C GLY A 27 -12.35 -9.86 12.71
N THR A 28 -11.52 -9.05 13.36
CA THR A 28 -11.50 -7.61 13.12
C THR A 28 -11.03 -7.31 11.70
N PRO A 29 -11.76 -6.46 10.92
CA PRO A 29 -11.38 -6.17 9.54
C PRO A 29 -10.02 -5.49 9.43
N LEU A 30 -9.18 -5.99 8.51
CA LEU A 30 -7.88 -5.44 8.14
C LEU A 30 -7.79 -5.34 6.61
N VAL A 31 -7.73 -4.12 6.11
CA VAL A 31 -7.53 -3.84 4.67
C VAL A 31 -6.05 -3.83 4.34
N LEU A 32 -5.66 -4.55 3.28
CA LEU A 32 -4.31 -4.54 2.71
C LEU A 32 -4.30 -3.84 1.35
N ILE A 33 -3.51 -2.78 1.21
CA ILE A 33 -3.41 -1.94 0.01
C ILE A 33 -1.98 -2.00 -0.52
N HIS A 34 -1.81 -2.62 -1.70
CA HIS A 34 -0.49 -2.84 -2.29
C HIS A 34 0.16 -1.57 -2.84
N GLY A 35 1.46 -1.64 -3.12
CA GLY A 35 2.23 -0.58 -3.78
C GLY A 35 2.00 -0.52 -5.29
N GLY A 36 2.48 0.55 -5.92
CA GLY A 36 2.45 0.69 -7.38
C GLY A 36 3.18 -0.46 -8.07
N LEU A 37 2.67 -0.91 -9.21
CA LEU A 37 3.12 -2.05 -10.02
C LEU A 37 2.97 -3.42 -9.33
N LEU A 38 2.52 -3.46 -8.08
CA LEU A 38 2.37 -4.69 -7.31
C LEU A 38 0.94 -5.26 -7.44
N THR A 39 0.78 -6.46 -6.92
CA THR A 39 -0.49 -7.16 -6.77
C THR A 39 -0.62 -7.68 -5.35
N ILE A 40 -1.78 -8.23 -4.98
CA ILE A 40 -1.98 -8.89 -3.68
C ILE A 40 -0.89 -9.95 -3.46
N ASP A 41 -0.67 -10.80 -4.45
CA ASP A 41 0.28 -11.93 -4.37
C ASP A 41 1.72 -11.44 -4.15
N ILE A 42 2.18 -10.47 -4.95
CA ILE A 42 3.56 -9.98 -4.88
C ILE A 42 3.81 -9.26 -3.55
N ASN A 43 2.82 -8.51 -3.07
CA ASN A 43 3.01 -7.65 -1.92
C ASN A 43 2.76 -8.38 -0.58
N PHE A 44 1.75 -9.25 -0.51
CA PHE A 44 1.23 -9.72 0.78
C PHE A 44 1.16 -11.22 0.96
N ALA A 45 1.55 -12.05 -0.01
CA ALA A 45 1.47 -13.51 0.11
C ALA A 45 2.17 -14.06 1.37
N GLY A 46 3.26 -13.40 1.82
CA GLY A 46 3.98 -13.79 3.04
C GLY A 46 3.33 -13.36 4.35
N LEU A 47 2.37 -12.43 4.30
CA LEU A 47 1.72 -11.85 5.50
C LEU A 47 0.31 -12.39 5.73
N ILE A 48 -0.47 -12.54 4.65
CA ILE A 48 -1.89 -12.93 4.70
C ILE A 48 -2.14 -14.18 5.56
N PRO A 49 -1.38 -15.29 5.43
CA PRO A 49 -1.68 -16.49 6.21
C PRO A 49 -1.70 -16.28 7.71
N THR A 50 -0.74 -15.52 8.24
CA THR A 50 -0.65 -15.24 9.68
C THR A 50 -1.67 -14.18 10.11
N LEU A 51 -1.86 -13.12 9.32
CA LEU A 51 -2.84 -12.08 9.63
C LEU A 51 -4.26 -12.63 9.65
N ALA A 52 -4.58 -13.58 8.76
CA ALA A 52 -5.89 -14.22 8.68
C ALA A 52 -6.20 -15.17 9.85
N GLU A 53 -5.24 -15.47 10.73
CA GLU A 53 -5.48 -16.25 11.95
C GLU A 53 -6.31 -15.48 12.99
N SER A 54 -6.26 -14.13 12.95
CA SER A 54 -6.94 -13.25 13.92
C SER A 54 -7.75 -12.12 13.30
N HIS A 55 -7.62 -11.88 12.00
CA HIS A 55 -8.29 -10.79 11.30
C HIS A 55 -9.08 -11.28 10.08
N GLN A 56 -10.15 -10.55 9.76
CA GLN A 56 -10.76 -10.60 8.44
C GLN A 56 -9.93 -9.74 7.49
N VAL A 57 -8.95 -10.35 6.82
CA VAL A 57 -8.07 -9.66 5.88
C VAL A 57 -8.81 -9.42 4.57
N VAL A 58 -8.99 -8.16 4.20
CA VAL A 58 -9.53 -7.72 2.90
C VAL A 58 -8.39 -7.17 2.07
N ALA A 59 -7.90 -7.92 1.11
CA ALA A 59 -6.89 -7.48 0.17
C ALA A 59 -7.55 -7.08 -1.16
N LEU A 60 -7.15 -5.96 -1.76
CA LEU A 60 -7.71 -5.47 -3.02
C LEU A 60 -6.64 -5.15 -4.05
N GLU A 61 -7.01 -5.17 -5.31
CA GLU A 61 -6.15 -4.71 -6.40
C GLU A 61 -6.66 -3.35 -6.91
N LEU A 62 -5.82 -2.32 -6.78
CA LEU A 62 -6.14 -0.93 -7.12
C LEU A 62 -6.37 -0.78 -8.64
N GLN A 63 -6.98 0.34 -9.07
CA GLN A 63 -7.18 0.69 -10.48
C GLN A 63 -5.92 0.44 -11.31
N GLY A 64 -6.05 -0.26 -12.42
CA GLY A 64 -4.95 -0.59 -13.35
C GLY A 64 -4.03 -1.71 -12.89
N HIS A 65 -4.22 -2.28 -11.69
CA HIS A 65 -3.34 -3.30 -11.12
C HIS A 65 -4.00 -4.68 -11.09
N GLY A 66 -3.19 -5.71 -11.33
CA GLY A 66 -3.62 -7.09 -11.24
C GLY A 66 -4.86 -7.37 -12.08
N ARG A 67 -5.95 -7.79 -11.44
CA ARG A 67 -7.22 -8.17 -12.07
C ARG A 67 -8.22 -6.99 -12.20
N THR A 68 -7.87 -5.82 -11.65
CA THR A 68 -8.67 -4.60 -11.75
C THR A 68 -8.23 -3.79 -12.96
N ALA A 69 -9.11 -3.63 -13.95
CA ALA A 69 -8.82 -2.84 -15.14
C ALA A 69 -8.57 -1.36 -14.81
N ASP A 70 -7.82 -0.69 -15.66
CA ASP A 70 -7.74 0.77 -15.65
C ASP A 70 -9.00 1.40 -16.23
N ILE A 71 -9.33 2.63 -15.82
CA ILE A 71 -10.42 3.44 -16.34
C ILE A 71 -9.91 4.86 -16.60
N ASP A 72 -10.65 5.65 -17.39
CA ASP A 72 -10.32 7.04 -17.69
C ASP A 72 -10.55 7.96 -16.47
N ARG A 73 -9.68 7.77 -15.45
CA ARG A 73 -9.67 8.52 -14.19
C ARG A 73 -8.24 8.58 -13.64
N PRO A 74 -7.77 9.73 -13.13
CA PRO A 74 -6.45 9.81 -12.51
C PRO A 74 -6.29 8.82 -11.34
N ILE A 75 -5.16 8.12 -11.28
CA ILE A 75 -4.79 7.30 -10.14
C ILE A 75 -4.19 8.23 -9.06
N THR A 76 -4.99 8.56 -8.06
CA THR A 76 -4.60 9.42 -6.94
C THR A 76 -4.91 8.75 -5.60
N PRO A 77 -4.22 9.14 -4.50
CA PRO A 77 -4.58 8.64 -3.17
C PRO A 77 -6.05 8.85 -2.82
N ALA A 78 -6.62 10.02 -3.18
CA ALA A 78 -8.02 10.35 -2.90
C ALA A 78 -8.99 9.40 -3.65
N ASN A 79 -8.84 9.25 -4.96
CA ASN A 79 -9.69 8.34 -5.73
C ASN A 79 -9.58 6.90 -5.23
N SER A 80 -8.36 6.45 -4.93
CA SER A 80 -8.14 5.09 -4.40
C SER A 80 -8.71 4.91 -2.98
N ALA A 81 -8.67 5.94 -2.15
CA ALA A 81 -9.29 5.90 -0.82
C ALA A 81 -10.83 5.81 -0.92
N ASP A 82 -11.45 6.56 -1.84
CA ASP A 82 -12.88 6.46 -2.13
C ASP A 82 -13.26 5.06 -2.62
N ASP A 83 -12.41 4.40 -3.42
CA ASP A 83 -12.63 3.02 -3.87
C ASP A 83 -12.57 2.03 -2.70
N VAL A 84 -11.61 2.22 -1.77
CA VAL A 84 -11.53 1.41 -0.55
C VAL A 84 -12.78 1.60 0.32
N VAL A 85 -13.24 2.83 0.50
CA VAL A 85 -14.49 3.12 1.26
C VAL A 85 -15.67 2.43 0.61
N ALA A 86 -15.81 2.53 -0.70
CA ALA A 86 -16.91 1.88 -1.44
C ALA A 86 -16.83 0.34 -1.37
N LEU A 87 -15.62 -0.25 -1.37
CA LEU A 87 -15.43 -1.68 -1.14
C LEU A 87 -15.85 -2.08 0.27
N LEU A 88 -15.49 -1.30 1.29
CA LEU A 88 -15.94 -1.56 2.67
C LEU A 88 -17.48 -1.53 2.78
N ASP A 89 -18.12 -0.57 2.10
CA ASP A 89 -19.60 -0.50 2.04
C ASP A 89 -20.21 -1.72 1.33
N HIS A 90 -19.62 -2.14 0.22
CA HIS A 90 -20.01 -3.36 -0.51
C HIS A 90 -19.94 -4.61 0.37
N LEU A 91 -18.91 -4.69 1.23
CA LEU A 91 -18.71 -5.82 2.16
C LEU A 91 -19.48 -5.67 3.49
N GLY A 92 -20.17 -4.55 3.73
CA GLY A 92 -20.86 -4.26 4.98
C GLY A 92 -19.92 -4.03 6.16
N ILE A 93 -18.69 -3.55 5.89
CA ILE A 93 -17.67 -3.27 6.90
C ILE A 93 -17.71 -1.78 7.25
N GLU A 94 -18.03 -1.47 8.50
CA GLU A 94 -18.11 -0.08 8.95
C GLU A 94 -16.74 0.55 9.14
N ARG A 95 -15.82 -0.17 9.79
CA ARG A 95 -14.45 0.30 10.11
C ARG A 95 -13.45 -0.84 9.96
N ALA A 96 -12.22 -0.51 9.59
CA ALA A 96 -11.13 -1.47 9.47
C ALA A 96 -9.79 -0.90 9.93
N HIS A 97 -8.86 -1.76 10.34
CA HIS A 97 -7.43 -1.45 10.30
C HIS A 97 -7.00 -1.32 8.85
N VAL A 98 -6.07 -0.42 8.54
CA VAL A 98 -5.60 -0.20 7.17
C VAL A 98 -4.08 -0.33 7.13
N LEU A 99 -3.57 -1.27 6.35
CA LEU A 99 -2.16 -1.45 6.08
C LEU A 99 -1.92 -1.17 4.60
N GLY A 100 -1.08 -0.20 4.30
CA GLY A 100 -0.72 0.14 2.93
C GLY A 100 0.78 0.17 2.72
N HIS A 101 1.24 -0.28 1.56
CA HIS A 101 2.64 -0.25 1.17
C HIS A 101 2.87 0.76 0.05
N SER A 102 3.88 1.65 0.16
CA SER A 102 4.26 2.60 -0.89
C SER A 102 3.06 3.46 -1.35
N MET A 103 2.61 3.33 -2.59
CA MET A 103 1.38 3.96 -3.08
C MET A 103 0.18 3.63 -2.17
N GLY A 104 0.05 2.37 -1.74
CA GLY A 104 -0.98 1.98 -0.78
C GLY A 104 -0.83 2.65 0.59
N ALA A 105 0.38 3.03 1.00
CA ALA A 105 0.59 3.80 2.22
C ALA A 105 0.04 5.23 2.10
N ALA A 106 0.15 5.84 0.92
CA ALA A 106 -0.49 7.13 0.64
C ALA A 106 -2.02 7.02 0.70
N VAL A 107 -2.60 5.93 0.15
CA VAL A 107 -4.04 5.65 0.26
C VAL A 107 -4.46 5.45 1.72
N ALA A 108 -3.67 4.72 2.51
CA ALA A 108 -3.93 4.50 3.93
C ALA A 108 -3.91 5.80 4.76
N LEU A 109 -2.97 6.70 4.46
CA LEU A 109 -2.91 8.03 5.08
C LEU A 109 -4.09 8.91 4.65
N GLU A 110 -4.46 8.86 3.36
CA GLU A 110 -5.64 9.56 2.84
C GLU A 110 -6.93 9.13 3.56
N LEU A 111 -7.10 7.82 3.78
CA LEU A 111 -8.21 7.30 4.59
C LEU A 111 -8.19 7.86 6.01
N ALA A 112 -7.03 7.93 6.66
CA ALA A 112 -6.91 8.48 8.01
C ALA A 112 -7.24 9.97 8.09
N VAL A 113 -6.88 10.75 7.05
CA VAL A 113 -7.12 12.19 6.99
C VAL A 113 -8.57 12.50 6.62
N ASN A 114 -9.08 11.91 5.54
CA ASN A 114 -10.35 12.31 4.94
C ASN A 114 -11.53 11.38 5.24
N HIS A 115 -11.26 10.14 5.69
CA HIS A 115 -12.29 9.17 6.10
C HIS A 115 -12.05 8.62 7.53
N PRO A 116 -11.79 9.47 8.55
CA PRO A 116 -11.34 9.01 9.87
C PRO A 116 -12.35 8.10 10.59
N THR A 117 -13.63 8.20 10.25
CA THR A 117 -14.69 7.34 10.81
C THR A 117 -14.65 5.91 10.30
N ARG A 118 -13.92 5.65 9.21
CA ARG A 118 -13.79 4.33 8.58
C ARG A 118 -12.54 3.57 9.05
N VAL A 119 -11.65 4.23 9.80
CA VAL A 119 -10.33 3.71 10.17
C VAL A 119 -10.26 3.37 11.65
N LEU A 120 -9.78 2.16 11.98
CA LEU A 120 -9.46 1.73 13.34
C LEU A 120 -8.02 2.11 13.69
N SER A 121 -7.06 1.79 12.82
CA SER A 121 -5.66 2.19 12.89
C SER A 121 -5.02 2.16 11.51
N VAL A 122 -3.84 2.77 11.35
CA VAL A 122 -3.13 2.85 10.07
C VAL A 122 -1.70 2.36 10.21
N VAL A 123 -1.27 1.55 9.25
CA VAL A 123 0.13 1.11 9.11
C VAL A 123 0.63 1.51 7.72
N PRO A 124 1.16 2.75 7.55
CA PRO A 124 1.82 3.16 6.33
C PRO A 124 3.22 2.55 6.28
N ILE A 125 3.44 1.61 5.35
CA ILE A 125 4.74 0.97 5.12
C ILE A 125 5.41 1.64 3.94
N SER A 126 6.63 2.15 4.13
CA SER A 126 7.43 2.79 3.07
C SER A 126 6.69 3.96 2.39
N GLY A 127 5.87 4.69 3.14
CA GLY A 127 5.09 5.82 2.69
C GLY A 127 5.77 7.16 2.97
N SER A 128 5.53 8.14 2.11
CA SER A 128 5.94 9.53 2.31
C SER A 128 4.73 10.44 2.37
N VAL A 129 4.81 11.48 3.20
CA VAL A 129 3.76 12.53 3.28
C VAL A 129 4.10 13.76 2.45
N ARG A 130 5.30 13.81 1.84
CA ARG A 130 5.78 14.89 0.98
C ARG A 130 6.76 14.36 -0.07
N PRO A 131 6.83 14.97 -1.26
CA PRO A 131 7.79 14.56 -2.30
C PRO A 131 9.25 14.59 -1.82
N GLU A 132 9.62 15.58 -0.99
CA GLU A 132 10.98 15.76 -0.46
C GLU A 132 11.41 14.67 0.53
N GLY A 133 10.47 13.81 0.95
CA GLY A 133 10.73 12.69 1.84
C GLY A 133 11.48 11.53 1.19
N MET A 134 11.65 11.56 -0.12
CA MET A 134 12.35 10.50 -0.84
C MET A 134 13.84 10.84 -1.06
N HIS A 135 14.67 9.80 -1.20
CA HIS A 135 16.07 9.97 -1.57
C HIS A 135 16.19 10.59 -2.96
N SER A 136 17.15 11.54 -3.11
CA SER A 136 17.36 12.31 -4.34
C SER A 136 17.77 11.46 -5.55
N ASP A 137 18.41 10.31 -5.32
CA ASP A 137 18.79 9.35 -6.36
C ASP A 137 17.58 8.72 -7.09
N LEU A 138 16.40 8.78 -6.51
CA LEU A 138 15.15 8.32 -7.15
C LEU A 138 14.60 9.32 -8.19
N GLY A 139 15.00 10.58 -8.10
CA GLY A 139 14.61 11.63 -9.05
C GLY A 139 15.60 11.82 -10.21
N ASP A 140 16.74 11.15 -10.19
CA ASP A 140 17.80 11.28 -11.21
C ASP A 140 18.00 9.99 -12.01
N PRO A 141 17.53 9.93 -13.27
CA PRO A 141 17.70 8.74 -14.12
C PRO A 141 19.16 8.28 -14.27
N ALA A 142 20.15 9.19 -14.16
CA ALA A 142 21.55 8.81 -14.22
C ALA A 142 22.02 8.01 -12.99
N MET A 143 21.32 8.12 -11.88
CA MET A 143 21.61 7.40 -10.64
C MET A 143 20.88 6.05 -10.54
N PHE A 144 19.83 5.81 -11.33
CA PHE A 144 19.06 4.56 -11.28
C PHE A 144 19.94 3.30 -11.44
N ALA A 145 20.89 3.33 -12.37
CA ALA A 145 21.75 2.18 -12.64
C ALA A 145 22.72 1.83 -11.49
N THR A 146 22.94 2.75 -10.56
CA THR A 146 23.89 2.59 -9.44
C THR A 146 23.23 2.60 -8.08
N SER A 147 21.98 3.03 -7.98
CA SER A 147 21.24 3.06 -6.71
C SER A 147 20.90 1.64 -6.25
N THR A 148 21.32 1.30 -5.03
CA THR A 148 20.97 0.03 -4.39
C THR A 148 19.55 0.00 -3.81
N ARG A 149 18.82 1.12 -3.91
CA ARG A 149 17.44 1.25 -3.48
C ARG A 149 16.43 0.87 -4.55
N MET A 150 16.81 1.04 -5.82
CA MET A 150 15.94 0.77 -6.96
C MET A 150 15.52 -0.70 -7.02
N PRO A 151 14.31 -0.97 -7.55
CA PRO A 151 13.91 -2.34 -7.87
C PRO A 151 14.94 -3.01 -8.77
N THR A 152 15.21 -4.28 -8.52
CA THR A 152 16.13 -5.08 -9.32
C THR A 152 15.49 -5.48 -10.65
N ALA A 153 16.30 -6.00 -11.59
CA ALA A 153 15.78 -6.57 -12.82
C ALA A 153 14.83 -7.78 -12.55
N GLU A 154 15.04 -8.49 -11.43
CA GLU A 154 14.16 -9.58 -10.98
C GLU A 154 12.81 -9.01 -10.53
N ASP A 155 12.79 -7.93 -9.73
CA ASP A 155 11.55 -7.26 -9.32
C ASP A 155 10.75 -6.77 -10.55
N PHE A 156 11.41 -6.13 -11.52
CA PHE A 156 10.75 -5.69 -12.76
C PHE A 156 10.22 -6.88 -13.59
N GLY A 157 10.95 -7.99 -13.63
CA GLY A 157 10.49 -9.22 -14.25
C GLY A 157 9.24 -9.78 -13.58
N GLU A 158 9.18 -9.75 -12.23
CA GLU A 158 8.01 -10.17 -11.44
C GLU A 158 6.79 -9.29 -11.74
N PHE A 159 6.97 -7.94 -11.76
CA PHE A 159 5.88 -7.00 -12.07
C PHE A 159 5.32 -7.22 -13.47
N THR A 160 6.20 -7.30 -14.48
CA THR A 160 5.80 -7.52 -15.87
C THR A 160 5.06 -8.85 -16.03
N ALA A 161 5.60 -9.92 -15.45
CA ALA A 161 4.97 -11.24 -15.53
C ALA A 161 3.61 -11.29 -14.84
N ALA A 162 3.46 -10.59 -13.70
CA ALA A 162 2.18 -10.49 -13.00
C ALA A 162 1.16 -9.69 -13.81
N TYR A 163 1.54 -8.56 -14.36
CA TYR A 163 0.66 -7.75 -15.22
C TYR A 163 0.20 -8.55 -16.43
N GLN A 164 1.13 -9.21 -17.16
CA GLN A 164 0.81 -10.02 -18.32
C GLN A 164 -0.11 -11.21 -18.02
N ARG A 165 -0.04 -11.75 -16.81
CA ARG A 165 -0.86 -12.89 -16.39
C ARG A 165 -2.24 -12.49 -15.88
N LEU A 166 -2.34 -11.37 -15.17
CA LEU A 166 -3.51 -11.03 -14.36
C LEU A 166 -4.37 -9.92 -14.97
N SER A 167 -3.75 -8.97 -15.70
CA SER A 167 -4.47 -7.83 -16.25
C SER A 167 -5.53 -8.27 -17.26
N PRO A 168 -6.74 -7.68 -17.21
CA PRO A 168 -7.72 -7.82 -18.28
C PRO A 168 -7.23 -7.32 -19.63
N HIS A 169 -6.23 -6.40 -19.63
CA HIS A 169 -5.64 -5.76 -20.81
C HIS A 169 -4.11 -5.85 -20.79
N PRO A 170 -3.52 -7.06 -20.94
CA PRO A 170 -2.07 -7.26 -20.84
C PRO A 170 -1.27 -6.47 -21.90
N GLU A 171 -1.89 -6.13 -23.03
CA GLU A 171 -1.32 -5.31 -24.10
C GLU A 171 -1.07 -3.85 -23.68
N HIS A 172 -1.72 -3.34 -22.62
CA HIS A 172 -1.62 -1.95 -22.16
C HIS A 172 -0.48 -1.69 -21.16
N PHE A 173 0.47 -2.63 -21.00
CA PHE A 173 1.53 -2.51 -19.98
C PHE A 173 2.36 -1.23 -20.10
N GLU A 174 2.73 -0.81 -21.32
CA GLU A 174 3.52 0.40 -21.54
C GLU A 174 2.72 1.67 -21.17
N GLU A 175 1.43 1.70 -21.52
CA GLU A 175 0.52 2.78 -21.16
C GLU A 175 0.36 2.88 -19.63
N PHE A 176 0.16 1.75 -18.98
CA PHE A 176 0.07 1.63 -17.53
C PHE A 176 1.35 2.15 -16.84
N MET A 177 2.54 1.80 -17.34
CA MET A 177 3.80 2.33 -16.83
C MET A 177 3.90 3.85 -16.95
N GLY A 178 3.38 4.41 -18.05
CA GLY A 178 3.27 5.85 -18.26
C GLY A 178 2.34 6.51 -17.22
N THR A 179 1.17 5.95 -17.00
CA THR A 179 0.19 6.39 -16.00
C THR A 179 0.78 6.36 -14.60
N MET A 180 1.48 5.29 -14.24
CA MET A 180 2.13 5.16 -12.93
C MET A 180 3.23 6.21 -12.71
N SER A 181 4.04 6.49 -13.75
CA SER A 181 5.07 7.53 -13.67
C SER A 181 4.46 8.93 -13.49
N ALA A 182 3.36 9.24 -14.19
CA ALA A 182 2.65 10.49 -14.05
C ALA A 182 2.01 10.64 -12.65
N SER A 183 1.38 9.58 -12.15
CA SER A 183 0.78 9.55 -10.80
C SER A 183 1.82 9.78 -9.70
N ALA A 184 3.00 9.18 -9.83
CA ALA A 184 4.09 9.38 -8.87
C ALA A 184 4.61 10.82 -8.85
N ALA A 185 4.62 11.50 -10.01
CA ALA A 185 5.04 12.90 -10.13
C ALA A 185 4.02 13.89 -9.55
N ASP A 186 2.75 13.50 -9.41
CA ASP A 186 1.65 14.36 -8.94
C ASP A 186 1.30 14.16 -7.45
N LEU A 187 2.21 13.60 -6.66
CA LEU A 187 2.04 13.44 -5.22
C LEU A 187 2.19 14.79 -4.50
N HIS A 188 1.08 15.36 -4.04
CA HIS A 188 1.08 16.69 -3.38
C HIS A 188 1.26 16.63 -1.86
N GLY A 189 1.07 15.49 -1.22
CA GLY A 189 1.15 15.32 0.23
C GLY A 189 -0.01 15.99 0.99
N TRP A 190 0.16 16.12 2.30
CA TRP A 190 -0.81 16.71 3.24
C TRP A 190 -0.19 17.85 4.01
N SER A 191 -1.01 18.83 4.44
CA SER A 191 -0.56 19.90 5.33
C SER A 191 -0.25 19.36 6.73
N ASP A 192 0.54 20.11 7.51
CA ASP A 192 0.86 19.76 8.90
C ASP A 192 -0.40 19.64 9.75
N GLU A 193 -1.38 20.51 9.52
CA GLU A 193 -2.66 20.51 10.22
C GLU A 193 -3.49 19.25 9.89
N GLN A 194 -3.47 18.79 8.63
CA GLN A 194 -4.14 17.57 8.22
C GLN A 194 -3.51 16.35 8.91
N LEU A 195 -2.19 16.26 8.92
CA LEU A 195 -1.45 15.19 9.58
C LEU A 195 -1.64 15.20 11.10
N ALA A 196 -1.59 16.39 11.71
CA ALA A 196 -1.85 16.57 13.13
C ALA A 196 -3.30 16.24 13.53
N GLY A 197 -4.23 16.31 12.57
CA GLY A 197 -5.64 15.95 12.75
C GLY A 197 -5.93 14.45 12.71
N ILE A 198 -4.96 13.59 12.37
CA ILE A 198 -5.14 12.14 12.37
C ILE A 198 -5.36 11.66 13.80
N THR A 199 -6.52 11.08 14.06
CA THR A 199 -6.94 10.59 15.40
C THR A 199 -6.77 9.08 15.58
N ALA A 200 -6.70 8.34 14.48
CA ALA A 200 -6.46 6.90 14.52
C ALA A 200 -5.00 6.61 14.96
N PRO A 201 -4.73 5.53 15.72
CA PRO A 201 -3.37 5.08 15.97
C PRO A 201 -2.61 4.83 14.67
N VAL A 202 -1.33 5.24 14.60
CA VAL A 202 -0.49 5.08 13.41
C VAL A 202 0.82 4.36 13.79
N LEU A 203 1.18 3.32 13.02
CA LEU A 203 2.49 2.68 13.06
C LEU A 203 3.20 2.92 11.71
N ILE A 204 4.15 3.84 11.68
CA ILE A 204 5.00 4.12 10.52
C ILE A 204 6.06 3.03 10.43
N VAL A 205 6.18 2.37 9.27
CA VAL A 205 7.18 1.31 9.03
C VAL A 205 7.95 1.60 7.76
N LEU A 206 9.28 1.41 7.78
CA LEU A 206 10.12 1.48 6.57
C LEU A 206 11.37 0.62 6.74
N GLY A 207 12.08 0.37 5.64
CA GLY A 207 13.41 -0.24 5.67
C GLY A 207 14.51 0.80 5.90
N ASP A 208 15.68 0.39 6.39
CA ASP A 208 16.86 1.27 6.51
C ASP A 208 17.55 1.55 5.14
N HIS A 209 17.16 0.83 4.09
CA HIS A 209 17.55 1.03 2.69
C HIS A 209 16.35 1.37 1.80
N ASP A 210 15.35 2.07 2.36
CA ASP A 210 14.10 2.42 1.67
C ASP A 210 14.26 3.58 0.67
N PHE A 211 13.22 3.83 -0.11
CA PHE A 211 13.07 5.05 -0.92
C PHE A 211 12.88 6.28 -0.04
N VAL A 212 12.16 6.12 1.07
CA VAL A 212 11.89 7.16 2.05
C VAL A 212 13.08 7.32 2.97
N THR A 213 13.49 8.57 3.21
CA THR A 213 14.59 8.86 4.13
C THR A 213 14.19 8.64 5.58
N LEU A 214 15.16 8.24 6.44
CA LEU A 214 14.90 8.08 7.87
C LEU A 214 14.52 9.41 8.53
N GLU A 215 15.09 10.50 8.06
CA GLU A 215 14.76 11.87 8.49
C GLU A 215 13.30 12.18 8.21
N HIS A 216 12.77 11.77 7.05
CA HIS A 216 11.38 11.98 6.72
C HIS A 216 10.44 11.11 7.57
N ALA A 217 10.81 9.87 7.85
CA ALA A 217 10.04 9.01 8.76
C ALA A 217 10.01 9.58 10.18
N ALA A 218 11.11 10.19 10.65
CA ALA A 218 11.14 10.89 11.92
C ALA A 218 10.25 12.14 11.90
N LEU A 219 10.25 12.91 10.81
CA LEU A 219 9.34 14.03 10.61
C LEU A 219 7.87 13.59 10.62
N MET A 220 7.53 12.50 9.92
CA MET A 220 6.17 11.94 9.95
C MET A 220 5.72 11.62 11.38
N LYS A 221 6.62 11.02 12.18
CA LYS A 221 6.34 10.72 13.58
C LYS A 221 6.10 11.99 14.43
N GLU A 222 6.77 13.09 14.12
CA GLU A 222 6.55 14.39 14.80
C GLU A 222 5.22 15.03 14.37
N LEU A 223 4.86 14.95 13.08
CA LEU A 223 3.66 15.55 12.50
C LEU A 223 2.38 14.79 12.86
N ILE A 224 2.45 13.47 13.10
CA ILE A 224 1.29 12.63 13.42
C ILE A 224 1.31 12.30 14.91
N PRO A 225 0.45 12.93 15.73
CA PRO A 225 0.48 12.76 17.19
C PRO A 225 0.25 11.32 17.63
N GLY A 226 1.08 10.86 18.57
CA GLY A 226 0.96 9.50 19.13
C GLY A 226 1.39 8.38 18.20
N SER A 227 1.88 8.69 16.99
CA SER A 227 2.37 7.66 16.07
C SER A 227 3.61 6.93 16.61
N GLN A 228 3.76 5.69 16.20
CA GLN A 228 4.93 4.83 16.45
C GLN A 228 5.77 4.74 15.18
N LEU A 229 7.08 4.50 15.34
CA LEU A 229 8.00 4.35 14.21
C LEU A 229 8.81 3.05 14.37
N ALA A 230 8.83 2.24 13.34
CA ALA A 230 9.66 1.04 13.23
C ALA A 230 10.52 1.09 11.97
N VAL A 231 11.83 0.84 12.13
CA VAL A 231 12.78 0.73 11.03
C VAL A 231 13.25 -0.71 10.92
N LEU A 232 13.04 -1.33 9.77
CA LEU A 232 13.42 -2.72 9.50
C LEU A 232 14.88 -2.80 9.03
N PRO A 233 15.76 -3.52 9.75
CA PRO A 233 17.18 -3.56 9.41
C PRO A 233 17.44 -4.36 8.12
N GLY A 234 18.39 -3.88 7.29
CA GLY A 234 18.82 -4.52 6.06
C GLY A 234 17.67 -4.70 5.06
N THR A 235 16.73 -3.76 5.00
CA THR A 235 15.48 -3.88 4.26
C THR A 235 15.32 -2.76 3.26
N THR A 236 15.13 -3.11 1.97
CA THR A 236 14.83 -2.15 0.90
C THR A 236 13.33 -1.88 0.81
N HIS A 237 12.95 -0.88 0.00
CA HIS A 237 11.56 -0.56 -0.29
C HIS A 237 10.74 -1.78 -0.73
N MET A 238 11.27 -2.55 -1.70
CA MET A 238 10.59 -3.73 -2.25
C MET A 238 10.53 -4.91 -1.26
N GLN A 239 11.37 -4.89 -0.23
CA GLN A 239 11.44 -5.97 0.75
C GLN A 239 10.60 -5.70 2.01
N ALA A 240 10.11 -4.49 2.22
CA ALA A 240 9.47 -4.09 3.48
C ALA A 240 8.31 -5.03 3.87
N THR A 241 7.50 -5.46 2.92
CA THR A 241 6.41 -6.43 3.15
C THR A 241 6.81 -7.90 2.92
N LYS A 242 7.97 -8.14 2.29
CA LYS A 242 8.49 -9.48 1.99
C LYS A 242 9.35 -10.07 3.14
N ARG A 243 9.35 -9.43 4.32
CA ARG A 243 10.09 -9.87 5.52
C ARG A 243 9.17 -10.18 6.70
N PRO A 244 8.30 -11.22 6.60
CA PRO A 244 7.28 -11.53 7.60
C PRO A 244 7.87 -11.73 8.99
N GLY A 245 9.06 -12.31 9.12
CA GLY A 245 9.73 -12.51 10.40
C GLY A 245 10.09 -11.23 11.17
N LEU A 246 10.21 -10.09 10.49
CA LEU A 246 10.43 -8.77 11.09
C LEU A 246 9.12 -8.00 11.26
N LEU A 247 8.24 -8.06 10.26
CA LEU A 247 7.05 -7.22 10.20
C LEU A 247 5.89 -7.79 11.04
N LEU A 248 5.60 -9.09 10.98
CA LEU A 248 4.47 -9.69 11.68
C LEU A 248 4.47 -9.48 13.20
N PRO A 249 5.62 -9.58 13.92
CA PRO A 249 5.64 -9.28 15.35
C PRO A 249 5.27 -7.83 15.69
N LEU A 250 5.64 -6.86 14.82
CA LEU A 250 5.27 -5.46 14.98
C LEU A 250 3.78 -5.25 14.75
N LEU A 251 3.23 -5.89 13.72
CA LEU A 251 1.81 -5.82 13.39
C LEU A 251 0.95 -6.44 14.50
N ALA A 252 1.32 -7.63 15.00
CA ALA A 252 0.62 -8.28 16.12
C ALA A 252 0.58 -7.40 17.36
N ALA A 253 1.70 -6.76 17.72
CA ALA A 253 1.77 -5.88 18.89
C ALA A 253 0.99 -4.54 18.70
N PHE A 254 0.67 -4.17 17.48
CA PHE A 254 0.01 -2.89 17.17
C PHE A 254 -1.48 -3.03 16.85
N LEU A 255 -1.89 -4.13 16.21
CA LEU A 255 -3.27 -4.35 15.77
C LEU A 255 -4.16 -4.98 16.86
N ASP A 256 -3.56 -5.66 17.86
CA ASP A 256 -4.21 -6.20 19.07
C ASP A 256 -4.48 -5.08 20.10
#